data_153132cad921df09bc6e8d95ae75acf4
#
_entry.id   153132cad921df09bc6e8d95ae75acf4
#
_cell.length_a   1.000
_cell.length_b   1.000
_cell.length_c   1.000
_cell.angle_alpha   90.00
_cell.angle_beta   90.00
_cell.angle_gamma   90.00
#
_symmetry.space_group_name_H-M   'P 1'
#
loop_
_entity.id
_entity.type
_entity.pdbx_description
1 polymer ?
#
loop_
_entity_poly.entity_id
_entity_poly.type
_entity_poly.pdbx_seq_one_letter_code
_entity_poly.pdbx_strand_id
1 'polypeptide(L)'
;MTGTVLVTGAGGFVGRRVVAALEAAGVPVVAGYRRPPPGGTALNVLDPKALAVTMPGVETVVHTAVGGPRDTRVIVDGTRNTLAAAQAAGVKRFIQLSSVAVYGAATGTIDEDAPTDHPHGAYGAAKVAAEAACRQANDALAVAVLRPTLIYGPRSAAWTTLYLDRLHHGWPRLGAAGRGDANLVHVDDLAGFVTHLATSATPIAGTFNVNGADVPTWDAYLEALRDAVQAPAGAGSLPGKATLAARKLAKALGAGAARAGVTLAPLERFVARTPSHDEVARFGTPVRYAIDRMLATGFAPKITLAEGVADIAAWERAGRP
;
A
#
# COMPACT_ATOMS: atom_id res chain seq x y z
N MET A 1 -24.30 1.80 18.13
CA MET A 1 -24.11 0.76 17.08
C MET A 1 -23.34 1.42 15.94
N THR A 2 -22.27 0.80 15.46
CA THR A 2 -21.52 1.29 14.32
C THR A 2 -22.35 1.06 13.06
N GLY A 3 -22.54 2.10 12.23
CA GLY A 3 -23.30 1.99 10.98
C GLY A 3 -22.56 1.18 9.92
N THR A 4 -23.19 0.94 8.77
CA THR A 4 -22.63 0.16 7.67
C THR A 4 -21.39 0.83 7.09
N VAL A 5 -20.32 0.06 6.87
CA VAL A 5 -19.08 0.50 6.23
C VAL A 5 -19.01 -0.04 4.80
N LEU A 6 -18.87 0.85 3.81
CA LEU A 6 -18.55 0.48 2.43
C LEU A 6 -17.03 0.45 2.26
N VAL A 7 -16.48 -0.68 1.83
CA VAL A 7 -15.06 -0.81 1.44
C VAL A 7 -14.97 -0.92 -0.08
N THR A 8 -14.49 0.10 -0.77
CA THR A 8 -14.20 0.02 -2.21
C THR A 8 -12.86 -0.66 -2.45
N GLY A 9 -12.72 -1.41 -3.53
CA GLY A 9 -11.49 -2.16 -3.78
C GLY A 9 -11.28 -3.36 -2.84
N ALA A 10 -12.37 -3.92 -2.30
CA ALA A 10 -12.37 -5.02 -1.33
C ALA A 10 -11.61 -6.28 -1.79
N GLY A 11 -11.46 -6.51 -3.09
CA GLY A 11 -10.66 -7.63 -3.63
C GLY A 11 -9.15 -7.38 -3.65
N GLY A 12 -8.70 -6.14 -3.36
CA GLY A 12 -7.29 -5.77 -3.33
C GLY A 12 -6.54 -6.29 -2.10
N PHE A 13 -5.21 -6.16 -2.11
CA PHE A 13 -4.36 -6.59 -1.00
C PHE A 13 -4.78 -5.97 0.35
N VAL A 14 -4.91 -4.64 0.40
CA VAL A 14 -5.34 -3.94 1.62
C VAL A 14 -6.84 -4.12 1.85
N GLY A 15 -7.68 -3.94 0.80
CA GLY A 15 -9.13 -3.96 0.95
C GLY A 15 -9.67 -5.23 1.60
N ARG A 16 -9.13 -6.41 1.25
CA ARG A 16 -9.55 -7.69 1.86
C ARG A 16 -9.23 -7.78 3.35
N ARG A 17 -8.08 -7.22 3.79
CA ARG A 17 -7.69 -7.23 5.20
C ARG A 17 -8.54 -6.25 6.00
N VAL A 18 -8.87 -5.10 5.41
CA VAL A 18 -9.81 -4.12 6.00
C VAL A 18 -11.20 -4.74 6.17
N VAL A 19 -11.74 -5.43 5.14
CA VAL A 19 -13.02 -6.14 5.25
C VAL A 19 -12.97 -7.14 6.40
N ALA A 20 -11.96 -8.01 6.43
CA ALA A 20 -11.82 -9.03 7.48
C ALA A 20 -11.70 -8.41 8.88
N ALA A 21 -10.95 -7.31 9.03
CA ALA A 21 -10.80 -6.63 10.32
C ALA A 21 -12.10 -5.98 10.81
N LEU A 22 -12.87 -5.36 9.90
CA LEU A 22 -14.18 -4.78 10.23
C LEU A 22 -15.20 -5.86 10.60
N GLU A 23 -15.26 -6.96 9.84
CA GLU A 23 -16.13 -8.10 10.13
C GLU A 23 -15.79 -8.75 11.49
N ALA A 24 -14.50 -8.93 11.79
CA ALA A 24 -14.03 -9.43 13.08
C ALA A 24 -14.38 -8.50 14.25
N ALA A 25 -14.51 -7.19 13.99
CA ALA A 25 -14.99 -6.20 14.96
C ALA A 25 -16.54 -6.13 15.05
N GLY A 26 -17.27 -6.99 14.33
CA GLY A 26 -18.74 -7.02 14.33
C GLY A 26 -19.39 -5.85 13.57
N VAL A 27 -18.64 -5.20 12.67
CA VAL A 27 -19.13 -4.06 11.87
C VAL A 27 -19.82 -4.57 10.61
N PRO A 28 -21.04 -4.10 10.28
CA PRO A 28 -21.68 -4.41 9.00
C PRO A 28 -20.86 -3.85 7.82
N VAL A 29 -20.46 -4.70 6.87
CA VAL A 29 -19.62 -4.32 5.74
C VAL A 29 -20.31 -4.56 4.41
N VAL A 30 -20.30 -3.57 3.52
CA VAL A 30 -20.55 -3.71 2.09
C VAL A 30 -19.19 -3.76 1.38
N ALA A 31 -18.78 -4.93 0.95
CA ALA A 31 -17.53 -5.14 0.23
C ALA A 31 -17.74 -4.90 -1.27
N GLY A 32 -17.19 -3.78 -1.79
CA GLY A 32 -17.31 -3.38 -3.18
C GLY A 32 -16.17 -3.89 -4.06
N TYR A 33 -16.48 -4.71 -5.07
CA TYR A 33 -15.51 -5.34 -5.97
C TYR A 33 -15.69 -4.88 -7.41
N ARG A 34 -14.60 -4.63 -8.12
CA ARG A 34 -14.68 -4.44 -9.58
C ARG A 34 -15.09 -5.73 -10.30
N ARG A 35 -14.68 -6.89 -9.79
CA ARG A 35 -15.06 -8.22 -10.23
C ARG A 35 -15.44 -9.01 -8.97
N PRO A 36 -16.72 -9.06 -8.63
CA PRO A 36 -17.15 -9.67 -7.39
C PRO A 36 -17.05 -11.20 -7.44
N PRO A 37 -16.79 -11.85 -6.30
CA PRO A 37 -17.09 -13.25 -6.14
C PRO A 37 -18.61 -13.49 -6.17
N PRO A 38 -19.08 -14.75 -6.27
CA PRO A 38 -20.49 -15.05 -6.16
C PRO A 38 -21.12 -14.44 -4.89
N GLY A 39 -22.23 -13.71 -5.03
CA GLY A 39 -22.89 -13.00 -3.94
C GLY A 39 -22.23 -11.68 -3.50
N GLY A 40 -21.09 -11.31 -4.06
CA GLY A 40 -20.41 -10.05 -3.76
C GLY A 40 -21.03 -8.84 -4.48
N THR A 41 -20.80 -7.63 -3.95
CA THR A 41 -21.30 -6.39 -4.53
C THR A 41 -20.40 -5.90 -5.67
N ALA A 42 -20.94 -5.83 -6.89
CA ALA A 42 -20.24 -5.24 -8.03
C ALA A 42 -20.16 -3.72 -7.87
N LEU A 43 -18.95 -3.16 -7.84
CA LEU A 43 -18.72 -1.72 -7.68
C LEU A 43 -17.52 -1.25 -8.50
N ASN A 44 -17.81 -0.52 -9.57
CA ASN A 44 -16.79 0.23 -10.30
C ASN A 44 -16.82 1.69 -9.85
N VAL A 45 -15.77 2.15 -9.19
CA VAL A 45 -15.64 3.53 -8.70
C VAL A 45 -15.58 4.59 -9.81
N LEU A 46 -15.38 4.18 -11.07
CA LEU A 46 -15.47 5.04 -12.24
C LEU A 46 -16.92 5.17 -12.77
N ASP A 47 -17.88 4.46 -12.18
CA ASP A 47 -19.29 4.53 -12.53
C ASP A 47 -20.08 5.24 -11.42
N PRO A 48 -20.46 6.52 -11.59
CA PRO A 48 -21.25 7.26 -10.61
C PRO A 48 -22.62 6.62 -10.32
N LYS A 49 -23.23 5.92 -11.29
CA LYS A 49 -24.52 5.25 -11.08
C LYS A 49 -24.38 4.06 -10.13
N ALA A 50 -23.33 3.25 -10.32
CA ALA A 50 -23.03 2.13 -9.42
C ALA A 50 -22.78 2.62 -7.98
N LEU A 51 -22.07 3.73 -7.82
CA LEU A 51 -21.84 4.37 -6.52
C LEU A 51 -23.15 4.86 -5.89
N ALA A 52 -23.99 5.56 -6.64
CA ALA A 52 -25.27 6.10 -6.15
C ALA A 52 -26.23 4.99 -5.66
N VAL A 53 -26.22 3.83 -6.31
CA VAL A 53 -27.03 2.66 -5.90
C VAL A 53 -26.46 1.99 -4.63
N THR A 54 -25.12 2.02 -4.44
CA THR A 54 -24.47 1.32 -3.33
C THR A 54 -24.41 2.16 -2.04
N MET A 55 -24.48 3.50 -2.12
CA MET A 55 -24.32 4.41 -0.98
C MET A 55 -25.48 4.47 0.02
N PRO A 56 -26.76 4.23 -0.32
CA PRO A 56 -27.86 4.34 0.65
C PRO A 56 -27.62 3.46 1.90
N GLY A 57 -27.71 4.08 3.09
CA GLY A 57 -27.50 3.40 4.37
C GLY A 57 -26.04 3.21 4.79
N VAL A 58 -25.09 3.66 3.97
CA VAL A 58 -23.67 3.67 4.33
C VAL A 58 -23.37 4.84 5.26
N GLU A 59 -22.73 4.58 6.40
CA GLU A 59 -22.28 5.62 7.33
C GLU A 59 -20.82 5.99 7.14
N THR A 60 -20.00 5.01 6.76
CA THR A 60 -18.55 5.18 6.55
C THR A 60 -18.12 4.59 5.22
N VAL A 61 -17.31 5.33 4.47
CA VAL A 61 -16.63 4.82 3.27
C VAL A 61 -15.15 4.63 3.53
N VAL A 62 -14.62 3.45 3.25
CA VAL A 62 -13.19 3.17 3.19
C VAL A 62 -12.77 3.00 1.73
N HIS A 63 -12.06 3.99 1.19
CA HIS A 63 -11.69 4.03 -0.21
C HIS A 63 -10.28 3.48 -0.42
N THR A 64 -10.18 2.17 -0.75
CA THR A 64 -8.91 1.49 -1.05
C THR A 64 -8.72 1.17 -2.52
N ALA A 65 -9.66 1.55 -3.38
CA ALA A 65 -9.59 1.25 -4.80
C ALA A 65 -8.38 1.91 -5.47
N VAL A 66 -7.63 1.11 -6.20
CA VAL A 66 -6.47 1.53 -6.98
C VAL A 66 -6.50 0.83 -8.34
N GLY A 67 -6.13 1.53 -9.39
CA GLY A 67 -6.06 0.99 -10.75
C GLY A 67 -4.82 0.11 -10.97
N GLY A 68 -4.69 -0.38 -12.18
CA GLY A 68 -3.44 -1.00 -12.62
C GLY A 68 -2.29 0.04 -12.69
N PRO A 69 -1.04 -0.42 -12.86
CA PRO A 69 0.16 0.43 -12.76
C PRO A 69 0.21 1.63 -13.73
N ARG A 70 -0.62 1.60 -14.78
CA ARG A 70 -0.71 2.67 -15.80
C ARG A 70 -2.05 3.40 -15.81
N ASP A 71 -3.02 3.01 -14.97
CA ASP A 71 -4.35 3.62 -14.95
C ASP A 71 -4.55 4.38 -13.62
N THR A 72 -4.16 5.65 -13.63
CA THR A 72 -4.32 6.55 -12.49
C THR A 72 -5.75 7.10 -12.35
N ARG A 73 -6.64 6.90 -13.34
CA ARG A 73 -8.02 7.37 -13.29
C ARG A 73 -8.78 6.79 -12.09
N VAL A 74 -8.55 5.51 -11.79
CA VAL A 74 -9.19 4.89 -10.62
C VAL A 74 -8.82 5.61 -9.33
N ILE A 75 -7.58 6.13 -9.22
CA ILE A 75 -7.14 6.90 -8.05
C ILE A 75 -7.79 8.29 -8.05
N VAL A 76 -7.75 9.01 -9.17
CA VAL A 76 -8.19 10.42 -9.24
C VAL A 76 -9.69 10.52 -9.39
N ASP A 77 -10.23 9.98 -10.49
CA ASP A 77 -11.64 10.09 -10.81
C ASP A 77 -12.49 9.18 -9.92
N GLY A 78 -11.97 7.99 -9.59
CA GLY A 78 -12.59 7.07 -8.63
C GLY A 78 -12.77 7.70 -7.25
N THR A 79 -11.75 8.43 -6.75
CA THR A 79 -11.87 9.16 -5.48
C THR A 79 -12.91 10.29 -5.60
N ARG A 80 -12.86 11.11 -6.65
CA ARG A 80 -13.84 12.20 -6.87
C ARG A 80 -15.27 11.69 -6.92
N ASN A 81 -15.53 10.64 -7.70
CA ASN A 81 -16.85 10.04 -7.83
C ASN A 81 -17.34 9.47 -6.48
N THR A 82 -16.45 8.78 -5.76
CA THR A 82 -16.81 8.16 -4.48
C THR A 82 -17.10 9.22 -3.41
N LEU A 83 -16.30 10.31 -3.35
CA LEU A 83 -16.55 11.46 -2.49
C LEU A 83 -17.89 12.12 -2.79
N ALA A 84 -18.17 12.41 -4.08
CA ALA A 84 -19.43 13.03 -4.50
C ALA A 84 -20.64 12.17 -4.12
N ALA A 85 -20.57 10.84 -4.33
CA ALA A 85 -21.63 9.93 -3.95
C ALA A 85 -21.80 9.83 -2.42
N ALA A 86 -20.70 9.83 -1.66
CA ALA A 86 -20.72 9.82 -0.21
C ALA A 86 -21.38 11.09 0.36
N GLN A 87 -21.03 12.26 -0.15
CA GLN A 87 -21.63 13.53 0.24
C GLN A 87 -23.13 13.59 -0.09
N ALA A 88 -23.53 13.16 -1.29
CA ALA A 88 -24.93 13.13 -1.72
C ALA A 88 -25.79 12.19 -0.86
N ALA A 89 -25.21 11.09 -0.35
CA ALA A 89 -25.88 10.12 0.51
C ALA A 89 -25.84 10.47 2.00
N GLY A 90 -25.17 11.55 2.39
CA GLY A 90 -25.04 11.96 3.81
C GLY A 90 -24.13 11.05 4.64
N VAL A 91 -23.14 10.40 4.00
CA VAL A 91 -22.10 9.63 4.67
C VAL A 91 -21.38 10.51 5.70
N LYS A 92 -21.03 9.95 6.86
CA LYS A 92 -20.42 10.71 7.97
C LYS A 92 -18.90 10.68 7.95
N ARG A 93 -18.31 9.57 7.48
CA ARG A 93 -16.87 9.34 7.50
C ARG A 93 -16.36 8.87 6.13
N PHE A 94 -15.26 9.44 5.70
CA PHE A 94 -14.57 8.99 4.49
C PHE A 94 -13.08 8.74 4.81
N ILE A 95 -12.64 7.50 4.70
CA ILE A 95 -11.25 7.11 4.94
C ILE A 95 -10.59 6.86 3.60
N GLN A 96 -9.70 7.77 3.20
CA GLN A 96 -8.96 7.73 1.93
C GLN A 96 -7.62 7.03 2.11
N LEU A 97 -7.36 5.98 1.36
CA LEU A 97 -6.03 5.38 1.29
C LEU A 97 -5.15 6.14 0.29
N SER A 98 -4.24 6.98 0.83
CA SER A 98 -3.18 7.67 0.09
C SER A 98 -1.87 6.86 0.14
N SER A 99 -0.71 7.50 0.21
CA SER A 99 0.62 6.88 0.30
C SER A 99 1.68 7.92 0.66
N VAL A 100 2.78 7.52 1.33
CA VAL A 100 3.98 8.35 1.49
C VAL A 100 4.65 8.73 0.15
N ALA A 101 4.26 8.12 -0.96
CA ALA A 101 4.73 8.50 -2.30
C ALA A 101 4.38 9.97 -2.66
N VAL A 102 3.47 10.61 -1.94
CA VAL A 102 3.13 12.04 -2.09
C VAL A 102 4.29 12.95 -1.73
N TYR A 103 5.21 12.52 -0.84
CA TYR A 103 6.36 13.31 -0.39
C TYR A 103 7.56 13.24 -1.34
N GLY A 104 7.54 12.38 -2.35
CA GLY A 104 8.64 12.25 -3.31
C GLY A 104 9.94 11.71 -2.71
N ALA A 105 11.07 12.34 -3.04
CA ALA A 105 12.41 11.96 -2.60
C ALA A 105 12.79 12.65 -1.28
N ALA A 106 11.95 12.53 -0.26
CA ALA A 106 12.20 13.14 1.04
C ALA A 106 13.26 12.37 1.84
N THR A 107 13.95 13.07 2.75
CA THR A 107 14.97 12.52 3.66
C THR A 107 14.78 13.08 5.07
N GLY A 108 15.34 12.41 6.08
CA GLY A 108 15.18 12.80 7.48
C GLY A 108 13.82 12.39 8.04
N THR A 109 13.30 13.13 9.00
CA THR A 109 11.99 12.86 9.61
C THR A 109 10.90 13.67 8.91
N ILE A 110 9.89 13.00 8.38
CA ILE A 110 8.80 13.54 7.57
C ILE A 110 7.50 13.42 8.36
N ASP A 111 6.89 14.53 8.68
CA ASP A 111 5.54 14.61 9.23
C ASP A 111 4.49 14.88 8.15
N GLU A 112 3.23 15.01 8.53
CA GLU A 112 2.11 15.18 7.61
C GLU A 112 2.03 16.60 7.01
N ASP A 113 2.77 17.58 7.57
CA ASP A 113 2.83 18.96 7.07
C ASP A 113 3.94 19.13 6.02
N ALA A 114 4.77 18.11 5.82
CA ALA A 114 5.81 18.13 4.81
C ALA A 114 5.24 18.36 3.39
N PRO A 115 5.96 19.10 2.51
CA PRO A 115 5.51 19.42 1.15
C PRO A 115 5.19 18.17 0.32
N THR A 116 4.17 18.27 -0.54
CA THR A 116 3.75 17.23 -1.49
C THR A 116 3.78 17.73 -2.94
N ASP A 117 4.58 18.72 -3.23
CA ASP A 117 4.71 19.40 -4.53
C ASP A 117 5.58 18.62 -5.54
N HIS A 118 6.44 17.71 -5.06
CA HIS A 118 7.31 16.87 -5.87
C HIS A 118 7.07 15.37 -5.67
N PRO A 119 5.85 14.87 -5.93
CA PRO A 119 5.47 13.49 -5.63
C PRO A 119 6.26 12.47 -6.47
N HIS A 120 6.37 11.23 -5.94
CA HIS A 120 7.10 10.16 -6.61
C HIS A 120 6.34 9.59 -7.81
N GLY A 121 6.68 10.03 -9.01
CA GLY A 121 6.14 9.53 -10.27
C GLY A 121 4.62 9.74 -10.44
N ALA A 122 4.05 9.11 -11.47
CA ALA A 122 2.63 9.24 -11.78
C ALA A 122 1.69 8.73 -10.66
N TYR A 123 2.10 7.72 -9.91
CA TYR A 123 1.34 7.20 -8.78
C TYR A 123 1.26 8.23 -7.65
N GLY A 124 2.39 8.80 -7.23
CA GLY A 124 2.42 9.84 -6.20
C GLY A 124 1.61 11.07 -6.62
N ALA A 125 1.76 11.52 -7.88
CA ALA A 125 0.98 12.63 -8.42
C ALA A 125 -0.55 12.36 -8.40
N ALA A 126 -0.97 11.15 -8.74
CA ALA A 126 -2.38 10.76 -8.65
C ALA A 126 -2.90 10.75 -7.20
N LYS A 127 -2.06 10.32 -6.24
CA LYS A 127 -2.41 10.38 -4.81
C LYS A 127 -2.54 11.81 -4.31
N VAL A 128 -1.63 12.72 -4.71
CA VAL A 128 -1.75 14.16 -4.40
C VAL A 128 -3.05 14.74 -4.95
N ALA A 129 -3.42 14.40 -6.19
CA ALA A 129 -4.68 14.85 -6.80
C ALA A 129 -5.92 14.28 -6.06
N ALA A 130 -5.86 13.03 -5.60
CA ALA A 130 -6.92 12.44 -4.78
C ALA A 130 -7.05 13.12 -3.40
N GLU A 131 -5.92 13.41 -2.74
CA GLU A 131 -5.92 14.18 -1.49
C GLU A 131 -6.46 15.60 -1.67
N ALA A 132 -6.16 16.25 -2.80
CA ALA A 132 -6.73 17.56 -3.12
C ALA A 132 -8.27 17.51 -3.25
N ALA A 133 -8.82 16.44 -3.83
CA ALA A 133 -10.28 16.24 -3.85
C ALA A 133 -10.86 16.03 -2.43
N CYS A 134 -10.15 15.29 -1.58
CA CYS A 134 -10.54 15.09 -0.18
C CYS A 134 -10.60 16.41 0.61
N ARG A 135 -9.63 17.31 0.40
CA ARG A 135 -9.62 18.64 1.05
C ARG A 135 -10.77 19.56 0.61
N GLN A 136 -11.39 19.27 -0.52
CA GLN A 136 -12.55 20.02 -1.04
C GLN A 136 -13.90 19.44 -0.56
N ALA A 137 -13.89 18.37 0.22
CA ALA A 137 -15.11 17.83 0.79
C ALA A 137 -15.77 18.85 1.74
N ASN A 138 -17.09 18.80 1.84
CA ASN A 138 -17.82 19.68 2.75
C ASN A 138 -17.62 19.29 4.21
N ASP A 139 -17.88 20.21 5.13
CA ASP A 139 -17.65 20.03 6.58
C ASP A 139 -18.56 18.96 7.22
N ALA A 140 -19.61 18.51 6.52
CA ALA A 140 -20.48 17.45 7.03
C ALA A 140 -19.88 16.05 6.88
N LEU A 141 -18.81 15.91 6.06
CA LEU A 141 -18.10 14.65 5.83
C LEU A 141 -16.72 14.69 6.52
N ALA A 142 -16.55 13.95 7.61
CA ALA A 142 -15.24 13.81 8.24
C ALA A 142 -14.31 12.96 7.37
N VAL A 143 -13.26 13.57 6.82
CA VAL A 143 -12.31 12.91 5.92
C VAL A 143 -11.01 12.62 6.65
N ALA A 144 -10.62 11.34 6.70
CA ALA A 144 -9.31 10.89 7.14
C ALA A 144 -8.49 10.43 5.93
N VAL A 145 -7.32 11.04 5.70
CA VAL A 145 -6.39 10.68 4.65
C VAL A 145 -5.23 9.90 5.25
N LEU A 146 -5.07 8.64 4.86
CA LEU A 146 -4.00 7.77 5.35
C LEU A 146 -2.87 7.73 4.34
N ARG A 147 -1.65 8.05 4.76
CA ARG A 147 -0.41 7.95 3.99
C ARG A 147 0.42 6.76 4.50
N PRO A 148 0.04 5.53 4.16
CA PRO A 148 0.83 4.38 4.58
C PRO A 148 2.20 4.38 3.91
N THR A 149 3.17 3.85 4.66
CA THR A 149 4.52 3.54 4.20
C THR A 149 4.52 2.25 3.37
N LEU A 150 5.53 1.42 3.45
CA LEU A 150 5.64 0.19 2.67
C LEU A 150 4.77 -0.90 3.30
N ILE A 151 3.58 -1.12 2.74
CA ILE A 151 2.63 -2.09 3.31
C ILE A 151 3.10 -3.52 3.00
N TYR A 152 3.63 -4.22 4.01
CA TYR A 152 4.12 -5.59 3.90
C TYR A 152 3.18 -6.60 4.57
N GLY A 153 3.48 -7.89 4.42
CA GLY A 153 2.69 -9.00 4.93
C GLY A 153 2.32 -10.00 3.83
N PRO A 154 1.61 -11.08 4.15
CA PRO A 154 1.16 -12.09 3.20
C PRO A 154 0.43 -11.47 2.00
N ARG A 155 0.80 -11.87 0.78
CA ARG A 155 0.25 -11.37 -0.51
C ARG A 155 0.67 -9.94 -0.92
N SER A 156 1.54 -9.25 -0.19
CA SER A 156 2.10 -7.98 -0.67
C SER A 156 3.05 -8.24 -1.84
N ALA A 157 2.60 -7.90 -3.05
CA ALA A 157 3.38 -8.16 -4.27
C ALA A 157 4.71 -7.39 -4.29
N ALA A 158 4.69 -6.12 -3.86
CA ALA A 158 5.84 -5.22 -3.96
C ALA A 158 6.84 -5.37 -2.80
N TRP A 159 6.35 -5.61 -1.59
CA TRP A 159 7.17 -5.52 -0.37
C TRP A 159 7.40 -6.86 0.32
N THR A 160 6.74 -7.93 -0.14
CA THR A 160 6.93 -9.30 0.34
C THR A 160 7.27 -10.27 -0.79
N THR A 161 6.33 -10.55 -1.69
CA THR A 161 6.50 -11.59 -2.72
C THR A 161 7.72 -11.35 -3.61
N LEU A 162 7.92 -10.11 -4.06
CA LEU A 162 9.09 -9.74 -4.87
C LEU A 162 10.41 -10.07 -4.16
N TYR A 163 10.51 -9.77 -2.87
CA TYR A 163 11.73 -10.01 -2.11
C TYR A 163 11.91 -11.50 -1.77
N LEU A 164 10.84 -12.22 -1.43
CA LEU A 164 10.89 -13.67 -1.26
C LEU A 164 11.41 -14.37 -2.52
N ASP A 165 10.87 -14.01 -3.68
CA ASP A 165 11.31 -14.60 -4.95
C ASP A 165 12.79 -14.31 -5.24
N ARG A 166 13.26 -13.12 -4.90
CA ARG A 166 14.69 -12.77 -5.02
C ARG A 166 15.57 -13.55 -4.05
N LEU A 167 15.14 -13.67 -2.79
CA LEU A 167 15.86 -14.39 -1.75
C LEU A 167 16.01 -15.88 -2.10
N HIS A 168 14.96 -16.54 -2.56
CA HIS A 168 15.01 -17.93 -3.03
C HIS A 168 15.95 -18.14 -4.23
N HIS A 169 16.21 -17.09 -4.99
CA HIS A 169 17.17 -17.12 -6.09
C HIS A 169 18.57 -16.62 -5.69
N GLY A 170 18.88 -16.62 -4.40
CA GLY A 170 20.20 -16.28 -3.91
C GLY A 170 20.54 -14.80 -4.01
N TRP A 171 19.58 -13.90 -3.72
CA TRP A 171 19.88 -12.48 -3.71
C TRP A 171 20.91 -12.11 -2.66
N PRO A 172 21.89 -11.20 -2.96
CA PRO A 172 22.97 -10.88 -2.06
C PRO A 172 22.49 -10.18 -0.80
N ARG A 173 23.30 -10.24 0.27
CA ARG A 173 23.12 -9.40 1.45
C ARG A 173 23.38 -7.94 1.10
N LEU A 174 22.62 -7.02 1.69
CA LEU A 174 22.82 -5.59 1.45
C LEU A 174 23.99 -5.05 2.25
N GLY A 175 24.19 -5.52 3.47
CA GLY A 175 25.21 -5.05 4.39
C GLY A 175 25.17 -3.52 4.55
N ALA A 176 26.32 -2.85 4.39
CA ALA A 176 26.42 -1.41 4.55
C ALA A 176 25.51 -0.61 3.56
N ALA A 177 25.19 -1.17 2.41
CA ALA A 177 24.30 -0.50 1.43
C ALA A 177 22.82 -0.58 1.84
N GLY A 178 22.45 -1.42 2.79
CA GLY A 178 21.10 -1.59 3.30
C GLY A 178 20.82 -0.86 4.62
N ARG A 179 21.61 0.17 4.97
CA ARG A 179 21.46 0.91 6.23
C ARG A 179 20.33 1.94 6.23
N GLY A 180 19.72 2.23 5.10
CA GLY A 180 18.56 3.11 5.04
C GLY A 180 17.36 2.51 5.77
N ASP A 181 16.44 3.36 6.20
CA ASP A 181 15.26 2.95 6.95
C ASP A 181 14.25 2.23 6.06
N ALA A 182 13.87 1.02 6.42
CA ALA A 182 12.77 0.30 5.81
C ALA A 182 11.48 0.63 6.58
N ASN A 183 10.82 1.69 6.17
CA ASN A 183 9.55 2.09 6.76
C ASN A 183 8.46 1.08 6.36
N LEU A 184 8.20 0.13 7.22
CA LEU A 184 7.31 -0.99 6.97
C LEU A 184 6.07 -0.87 7.87
N VAL A 185 4.88 -0.98 7.31
CA VAL A 185 3.65 -1.16 8.07
C VAL A 185 3.02 -2.52 7.71
N HIS A 186 2.75 -3.36 8.72
CA HIS A 186 2.06 -4.61 8.47
C HIS A 186 0.63 -4.33 8.00
N VAL A 187 0.14 -5.10 7.04
CA VAL A 187 -1.19 -4.87 6.47
C VAL A 187 -2.30 -4.97 7.52
N ASP A 188 -2.12 -5.74 8.58
CA ASP A 188 -3.09 -5.86 9.66
C ASP A 188 -3.07 -4.69 10.63
N ASP A 189 -1.90 -4.05 10.88
CA ASP A 189 -1.85 -2.80 11.61
C ASP A 189 -2.55 -1.67 10.83
N LEU A 190 -2.35 -1.61 9.52
CA LEU A 190 -3.08 -0.67 8.67
C LEU A 190 -4.60 -0.94 8.72
N ALA A 191 -5.03 -2.20 8.61
CA ALA A 191 -6.44 -2.57 8.70
C ALA A 191 -7.01 -2.28 10.09
N GLY A 192 -6.23 -2.49 11.15
CA GLY A 192 -6.58 -2.12 12.52
C GLY A 192 -6.78 -0.62 12.68
N PHE A 193 -5.90 0.21 12.11
CA PHE A 193 -6.06 1.67 12.15
C PHE A 193 -7.30 2.13 11.38
N VAL A 194 -7.55 1.57 10.19
CA VAL A 194 -8.80 1.84 9.44
C VAL A 194 -10.04 1.47 10.27
N THR A 195 -10.03 0.31 10.93
CA THR A 195 -11.11 -0.13 11.80
C THR A 195 -11.30 0.82 12.98
N HIS A 196 -10.22 1.25 13.64
CA HIS A 196 -10.25 2.22 14.72
C HIS A 196 -10.93 3.54 14.29
N LEU A 197 -10.55 4.08 13.13
CA LEU A 197 -11.17 5.30 12.58
C LEU A 197 -12.65 5.11 12.21
N ALA A 198 -12.99 3.95 11.64
CA ALA A 198 -14.36 3.64 11.23
C ALA A 198 -15.31 3.45 12.40
N THR A 199 -14.79 2.97 13.55
CA THR A 199 -15.60 2.62 14.74
C THR A 199 -15.50 3.63 15.89
N SER A 200 -14.66 4.67 15.77
CA SER A 200 -14.52 5.71 16.80
C SER A 200 -15.86 6.39 17.09
N ALA A 201 -16.13 6.68 18.37
CA ALA A 201 -17.38 7.30 18.79
C ALA A 201 -17.57 8.68 18.12
N THR A 202 -16.51 9.48 18.05
CA THR A 202 -16.47 10.74 17.31
C THR A 202 -15.69 10.55 16.02
N PRO A 203 -16.19 11.04 14.88
CA PRO A 203 -15.45 11.00 13.64
C PRO A 203 -14.08 11.68 13.74
N ILE A 204 -13.04 10.99 13.31
CA ILE A 204 -11.67 11.51 13.31
C ILE A 204 -11.34 11.93 11.88
N ALA A 205 -11.02 13.21 11.70
CA ALA A 205 -10.60 13.77 10.41
C ALA A 205 -9.15 14.21 10.47
N GLY A 206 -8.49 14.28 9.32
CA GLY A 206 -7.12 14.75 9.21
C GLY A 206 -6.28 13.91 8.26
N THR A 207 -5.00 14.25 8.17
CA THR A 207 -4.01 13.46 7.42
C THR A 207 -3.09 12.75 8.39
N PHE A 208 -2.80 11.47 8.13
CA PHE A 208 -2.04 10.60 9.01
C PHE A 208 -0.99 9.81 8.22
N ASN A 209 0.27 9.95 8.58
CA ASN A 209 1.27 8.96 8.19
C ASN A 209 0.98 7.66 8.94
N VAL A 210 1.11 6.53 8.25
CA VAL A 210 0.89 5.21 8.85
C VAL A 210 2.13 4.37 8.65
N ASN A 211 2.86 4.11 9.73
CA ASN A 211 4.07 3.29 9.77
C ASN A 211 3.93 2.21 10.85
N GLY A 212 4.78 1.18 10.81
CA GLY A 212 4.80 0.14 11.84
C GLY A 212 5.42 0.62 13.16
N ALA A 213 5.35 -0.24 14.16
CA ALA A 213 5.97 -0.02 15.48
C ALA A 213 7.51 0.08 15.37
N ASP A 214 8.10 -0.74 14.50
CA ASP A 214 9.51 -0.81 14.24
C ASP A 214 9.87 -0.16 12.90
N VAL A 215 11.02 0.52 12.86
CA VAL A 215 11.62 1.00 11.61
C VAL A 215 12.98 0.32 11.46
N PRO A 216 13.02 -0.92 10.95
CA PRO A 216 14.28 -1.64 10.72
C PRO A 216 15.07 -1.00 9.58
N THR A 217 16.34 -1.37 9.45
CA THR A 217 17.08 -1.12 8.20
C THR A 217 16.60 -2.09 7.11
N TRP A 218 16.84 -1.75 5.84
CA TRP A 218 16.57 -2.66 4.73
C TRP A 218 17.33 -3.98 4.85
N ASP A 219 18.60 -3.93 5.33
CA ASP A 219 19.39 -5.13 5.56
C ASP A 219 18.73 -6.01 6.63
N ALA A 220 18.33 -5.42 7.76
CA ALA A 220 17.65 -6.16 8.84
C ALA A 220 16.31 -6.79 8.36
N TYR A 221 15.51 -6.08 7.58
CA TYR A 221 14.27 -6.62 7.02
C TYR A 221 14.51 -7.82 6.11
N LEU A 222 15.48 -7.70 5.19
CA LEU A 222 15.73 -8.76 4.22
C LEU A 222 16.40 -9.97 4.84
N GLU A 223 17.27 -9.77 5.85
CA GLU A 223 17.85 -10.89 6.60
C GLU A 223 16.79 -11.59 7.45
N ALA A 224 15.91 -10.86 8.13
CA ALA A 224 14.77 -11.45 8.85
C ALA A 224 13.87 -12.30 7.95
N LEU A 225 13.56 -11.81 6.74
CA LEU A 225 12.81 -12.58 5.74
C LEU A 225 13.57 -13.82 5.30
N ARG A 226 14.89 -13.68 5.01
CA ARG A 226 15.75 -14.80 4.58
C ARG A 226 15.75 -15.92 5.59
N ASP A 227 15.98 -15.58 6.87
CA ASP A 227 16.06 -16.55 7.97
C ASP A 227 14.71 -17.26 8.18
N ALA A 228 13.59 -16.50 8.16
CA ALA A 228 12.27 -17.04 8.40
C ALA A 228 11.79 -18.03 7.32
N VAL A 229 12.20 -17.82 6.06
CA VAL A 229 11.85 -18.73 4.95
C VAL A 229 13.00 -19.67 4.57
N GLN A 230 14.09 -19.67 5.36
CA GLN A 230 15.27 -20.51 5.14
C GLN A 230 15.83 -20.38 3.71
N ALA A 231 15.82 -19.16 3.17
CA ALA A 231 16.33 -18.91 1.83
C ALA A 231 17.87 -19.02 1.81
N PRO A 232 18.47 -19.47 0.68
CA PRO A 232 19.91 -19.67 0.61
C PRO A 232 20.68 -18.37 0.87
N ALA A 233 21.86 -18.49 1.45
CA ALA A 233 22.76 -17.36 1.61
C ALA A 233 23.08 -16.78 0.22
N GLY A 234 22.81 -15.50 0.03
CA GLY A 234 23.14 -14.82 -1.22
C GLY A 234 24.65 -14.72 -1.41
N ALA A 235 25.13 -15.09 -2.57
CA ALA A 235 26.52 -14.90 -2.97
C ALA A 235 26.69 -13.56 -3.71
N GLY A 236 27.78 -12.84 -3.40
CA GLY A 236 28.14 -11.60 -4.12
C GLY A 236 27.69 -10.32 -3.43
N SER A 237 27.84 -9.21 -4.16
CA SER A 237 27.48 -7.86 -3.73
C SER A 237 26.29 -7.32 -4.55
N LEU A 238 25.71 -6.21 -4.09
CA LEU A 238 24.75 -5.47 -4.89
C LEU A 238 25.29 -5.16 -6.30
N PRO A 239 24.42 -5.15 -7.30
CA PRO A 239 24.83 -4.93 -8.70
C PRO A 239 25.47 -3.55 -8.87
N GLY A 240 26.64 -3.54 -9.49
CA GLY A 240 27.33 -2.31 -9.87
C GLY A 240 26.62 -1.55 -11.00
N LYS A 241 27.13 -0.35 -11.31
CA LYS A 241 26.55 0.55 -12.33
C LYS A 241 26.33 -0.12 -13.70
N ALA A 242 27.25 -0.97 -14.13
CA ALA A 242 27.13 -1.70 -15.41
C ALA A 242 25.92 -2.64 -15.42
N THR A 243 25.72 -3.40 -14.35
CA THR A 243 24.57 -4.33 -14.22
C THR A 243 23.25 -3.56 -14.15
N LEU A 244 23.21 -2.40 -13.46
CA LEU A 244 22.02 -1.54 -13.41
C LEU A 244 21.69 -0.95 -14.78
N ALA A 245 22.70 -0.57 -15.56
CA ALA A 245 22.53 -0.12 -16.95
C ALA A 245 22.00 -1.26 -17.84
N ALA A 246 22.59 -2.46 -17.74
CA ALA A 246 22.13 -3.65 -18.46
C ALA A 246 20.67 -3.99 -18.12
N ARG A 247 20.26 -3.85 -16.84
CA ARG A 247 18.86 -4.03 -16.43
C ARG A 247 17.91 -3.04 -17.11
N LYS A 248 18.30 -1.76 -17.20
CA LYS A 248 17.50 -0.74 -17.89
C LYS A 248 17.30 -1.09 -19.37
N LEU A 249 18.37 -1.53 -20.04
CA LEU A 249 18.31 -1.99 -21.43
C LEU A 249 17.43 -3.23 -21.57
N ALA A 250 17.62 -4.25 -20.70
CA ALA A 250 16.83 -5.48 -20.72
C ALA A 250 15.33 -5.20 -20.52
N LYS A 251 14.98 -4.25 -19.62
CA LYS A 251 13.59 -3.81 -19.43
C LYS A 251 13.01 -3.16 -20.68
N ALA A 252 13.78 -2.32 -21.36
CA ALA A 252 13.34 -1.66 -22.60
C ALA A 252 13.13 -2.68 -23.73
N LEU A 253 14.07 -3.62 -23.92
CA LEU A 253 13.97 -4.69 -24.91
C LEU A 253 12.79 -5.62 -24.62
N GLY A 254 12.58 -6.03 -23.37
CA GLY A 254 11.43 -6.84 -22.96
C GLY A 254 10.09 -6.13 -23.22
N ALA A 255 10.01 -4.83 -22.95
CA ALA A 255 8.82 -4.04 -23.26
C ALA A 255 8.56 -3.89 -24.76
N GLY A 256 9.62 -3.79 -25.58
CA GLY A 256 9.52 -3.80 -27.05
C GLY A 256 9.01 -5.15 -27.58
N ALA A 257 9.60 -6.25 -27.11
CA ALA A 257 9.21 -7.61 -27.49
C ALA A 257 7.74 -7.91 -27.10
N ALA A 258 7.33 -7.51 -25.91
CA ALA A 258 5.95 -7.71 -25.43
C ALA A 258 4.92 -6.97 -26.32
N ARG A 259 5.26 -5.80 -26.88
CA ARG A 259 4.41 -5.09 -27.84
C ARG A 259 4.27 -5.86 -29.17
N ALA A 260 5.28 -6.64 -29.53
CA ALA A 260 5.28 -7.52 -30.70
C ALA A 260 4.71 -8.93 -30.38
N GLY A 261 4.13 -9.15 -29.19
CA GLY A 261 3.58 -10.44 -28.78
C GLY A 261 4.64 -11.49 -28.41
N VAL A 262 5.90 -11.08 -28.22
CA VAL A 262 7.02 -11.99 -27.90
C VAL A 262 7.40 -11.85 -26.44
N THR A 263 7.49 -12.97 -25.71
CA THR A 263 7.98 -13.04 -24.34
C THR A 263 9.45 -13.44 -24.30
N LEU A 264 10.31 -12.60 -23.73
CA LEU A 264 11.73 -12.86 -23.53
C LEU A 264 12.01 -13.29 -22.09
N ALA A 265 11.59 -14.48 -21.70
CA ALA A 265 11.67 -15.01 -20.34
C ALA A 265 13.05 -14.86 -19.64
N PRO A 266 14.22 -15.02 -20.32
CA PRO A 266 15.51 -14.76 -19.68
C PRO A 266 15.70 -13.30 -19.27
N LEU A 267 15.28 -12.35 -20.12
CA LEU A 267 15.35 -10.92 -19.81
C LEU A 267 14.42 -10.53 -18.67
N GLU A 268 13.21 -11.05 -18.68
CA GLU A 268 12.23 -10.80 -17.62
C GLU A 268 12.74 -11.32 -16.26
N ARG A 269 13.32 -12.53 -16.24
CA ARG A 269 13.95 -13.08 -15.05
C ARG A 269 15.13 -12.23 -14.58
N PHE A 270 15.99 -11.78 -15.48
CA PHE A 270 17.10 -10.90 -15.13
C PHE A 270 16.60 -9.57 -14.54
N VAL A 271 15.61 -8.93 -15.15
CA VAL A 271 14.99 -7.68 -14.65
C VAL A 271 14.32 -7.88 -13.29
N ALA A 272 13.61 -8.99 -13.10
CA ALA A 272 12.94 -9.28 -11.85
C ALA A 272 13.92 -9.50 -10.67
N ARG A 273 15.04 -10.19 -10.93
CA ARG A 273 16.05 -10.51 -9.91
C ARG A 273 17.02 -9.38 -9.60
N THR A 274 17.22 -8.46 -10.53
CA THR A 274 18.16 -7.34 -10.36
C THR A 274 17.43 -6.13 -9.79
N PRO A 275 17.87 -5.50 -8.69
CA PRO A 275 17.24 -4.28 -8.18
C PRO A 275 17.37 -3.14 -9.19
N SER A 276 16.42 -2.20 -9.16
CA SER A 276 16.51 -0.98 -9.95
C SER A 276 17.47 0.03 -9.28
N HIS A 277 17.85 1.06 -10.03
CA HIS A 277 18.63 2.16 -9.47
C HIS A 277 17.91 2.82 -8.27
N ASP A 278 16.60 3.03 -8.40
CA ASP A 278 15.78 3.65 -7.36
C ASP A 278 15.66 2.75 -6.12
N GLU A 279 15.64 1.42 -6.30
CA GLU A 279 15.66 0.49 -5.17
C GLU A 279 17.02 0.53 -4.45
N VAL A 280 18.13 0.54 -5.19
CA VAL A 280 19.48 0.63 -4.59
C VAL A 280 19.64 1.94 -3.82
N ALA A 281 19.17 3.05 -4.38
CA ALA A 281 19.17 4.35 -3.70
C ALA A 281 18.33 4.28 -2.40
N ARG A 282 17.13 3.71 -2.46
CA ARG A 282 16.23 3.56 -1.30
C ARG A 282 16.86 2.77 -0.17
N PHE A 283 17.60 1.69 -0.47
CA PHE A 283 18.26 0.88 0.56
C PHE A 283 19.25 1.65 1.42
N GLY A 284 19.84 2.72 0.89
CA GLY A 284 20.80 3.56 1.61
C GLY A 284 20.21 4.87 2.14
N THR A 285 18.94 5.20 1.84
CA THR A 285 18.35 6.50 2.20
C THR A 285 17.81 6.49 3.62
N PRO A 286 18.31 7.35 4.52
CA PRO A 286 17.74 7.54 5.84
C PRO A 286 16.49 8.44 5.71
N VAL A 287 15.32 7.87 5.95
CA VAL A 287 14.05 8.59 5.98
C VAL A 287 13.10 7.92 6.97
N ARG A 288 12.46 8.70 7.84
CA ARG A 288 11.46 8.23 8.80
C ARG A 288 10.18 9.03 8.63
N TYR A 289 9.07 8.35 8.65
CA TYR A 289 7.76 9.00 8.64
C TYR A 289 7.23 9.02 10.08
N ALA A 290 7.07 10.23 10.62
CA ALA A 290 6.50 10.45 11.95
C ALA A 290 5.04 9.99 11.97
N ILE A 291 4.63 9.36 13.06
CA ILE A 291 3.28 8.82 13.26
C ILE A 291 2.58 9.41 14.48
N ASP A 292 3.07 10.53 14.97
CA ASP A 292 2.57 11.16 16.19
C ASP A 292 1.07 11.49 16.08
N ARG A 293 0.61 11.92 14.90
CA ARG A 293 -0.83 12.16 14.65
C ARG A 293 -1.65 10.87 14.71
N MET A 294 -1.13 9.76 14.19
CA MET A 294 -1.79 8.46 14.31
C MET A 294 -1.87 8.04 15.78
N LEU A 295 -0.76 8.14 16.53
CA LEU A 295 -0.72 7.80 17.96
C LEU A 295 -1.68 8.67 18.79
N ALA A 296 -1.79 9.96 18.46
CA ALA A 296 -2.70 10.89 19.12
C ALA A 296 -4.20 10.53 18.96
N THR A 297 -4.56 9.68 17.99
CA THR A 297 -5.93 9.13 17.88
C THR A 297 -6.24 8.06 18.93
N GLY A 298 -5.25 7.60 19.70
CA GLY A 298 -5.35 6.46 20.61
C GLY A 298 -5.04 5.11 19.95
N PHE A 299 -4.67 5.09 18.68
CA PHE A 299 -4.21 3.87 17.98
C PHE A 299 -2.68 3.80 17.96
N ALA A 300 -2.14 2.61 18.22
CA ALA A 300 -0.72 2.30 18.02
C ALA A 300 -0.56 1.00 17.24
N PRO A 301 0.38 0.94 16.29
CA PRO A 301 0.72 -0.31 15.60
C PRO A 301 1.30 -1.31 16.61
N LYS A 302 1.01 -2.59 16.44
CA LYS A 302 1.35 -3.64 17.42
C LYS A 302 2.27 -4.71 16.86
N ILE A 303 2.24 -4.92 15.53
CA ILE A 303 2.95 -6.03 14.91
C ILE A 303 4.41 -5.65 14.74
N THR A 304 5.27 -6.34 15.50
CA THR A 304 6.72 -6.22 15.38
C THR A 304 7.23 -6.81 14.07
N LEU A 305 8.45 -6.45 13.68
CA LEU A 305 9.09 -7.06 12.50
C LEU A 305 9.14 -8.59 12.60
N ALA A 306 9.45 -9.13 13.78
CA ALA A 306 9.56 -10.57 14.00
C ALA A 306 8.21 -11.28 13.78
N GLU A 307 7.11 -10.73 14.31
CA GLU A 307 5.76 -11.27 14.15
C GLU A 307 5.31 -11.18 12.69
N GLY A 308 5.51 -10.04 12.03
CA GLY A 308 5.11 -9.87 10.64
C GLY A 308 5.89 -10.78 9.68
N VAL A 309 7.17 -11.02 9.94
CA VAL A 309 7.98 -11.96 9.16
C VAL A 309 7.57 -13.41 9.45
N ALA A 310 7.21 -13.75 10.69
CA ALA A 310 6.68 -15.07 11.03
C ALA A 310 5.35 -15.38 10.33
N ASP A 311 4.44 -14.38 10.21
CA ASP A 311 3.19 -14.49 9.44
C ASP A 311 3.47 -14.75 7.95
N ILE A 312 4.43 -14.02 7.37
CA ILE A 312 4.86 -14.24 5.98
C ILE A 312 5.40 -15.67 5.80
N ALA A 313 6.24 -16.15 6.71
CA ALA A 313 6.80 -17.50 6.63
C ALA A 313 5.72 -18.59 6.77
N ALA A 314 4.72 -18.37 7.60
CA ALA A 314 3.57 -19.27 7.70
C ALA A 314 2.76 -19.31 6.40
N TRP A 315 2.48 -18.14 5.81
CA TRP A 315 1.81 -18.03 4.51
C TRP A 315 2.59 -18.70 3.38
N GLU A 316 3.91 -18.56 3.36
CA GLU A 316 4.81 -19.19 2.41
C GLU A 316 4.75 -20.72 2.51
N ARG A 317 4.89 -21.26 3.73
CA ARG A 317 4.79 -22.70 3.99
C ARG A 317 3.43 -23.30 3.60
N ALA A 318 2.36 -22.51 3.68
CA ALA A 318 1.03 -22.91 3.23
C ALA A 318 0.85 -22.86 1.70
N GLY A 319 1.90 -22.59 0.93
CA GLY A 319 1.86 -22.54 -0.53
C GLY A 319 1.35 -21.21 -1.10
N ARG A 320 1.42 -20.14 -0.33
CA ARG A 320 1.03 -18.76 -0.73
C ARG A 320 -0.45 -18.65 -1.17
N PRO A 321 -1.42 -19.17 -0.40
CA PRO A 321 -2.85 -19.14 -0.75
C PRO A 321 -3.44 -17.73 -0.92
#